data_c72493fd4f9bbfad9a3ac394debd0d14
#
_entry.id   c72493fd4f9bbfad9a3ac394debd0d14
#
_cell.length_a   1.000
_cell.length_b   1.000
_cell.length_c   1.000
_cell.angle_alpha   90.00
_cell.angle_beta   90.00
_cell.angle_gamma   90.00
#
_symmetry.space_group_name_H-M   'P 1'
#
loop_
_entity.id
_entity.type
_entity.pdbx_description
1 polymer ?
#
loop_
_entity_poly.entity_id
_entity_poly.type
_entity_poly.pdbx_seq_one_letter_code
_entity_poly.pdbx_strand_id
1 'polypeptide(L)'
;MISISGENHPNSGSHLSLADSPSSASAITLAHLSDPHISCMHAITIRDLFSKRLFGYLRWKLVRGSGHSDRVLSVLQADLASTKPDHIAVTGDLTHLSLSAEFKKARRWLQTIGSPSTVTVIPGNH
;
A
#
# COMPACT_ATOMS: atom_id res chain seq x y z
N MET A 1 -6.44 -3.35 8.79
CA MET A 1 -7.82 -3.44 8.29
C MET A 1 -8.71 -2.62 9.22
N ILE A 2 -9.28 -1.53 8.77
CA ILE A 2 -10.14 -0.64 9.58
C ILE A 2 -11.54 -0.76 9.00
N SER A 3 -12.49 -1.27 9.79
CA SER A 3 -13.91 -1.29 9.49
C SER A 3 -14.59 -0.16 10.28
N ILE A 4 -15.32 0.71 9.61
CA ILE A 4 -16.07 1.79 10.25
C ILE A 4 -17.56 1.47 10.14
N SER A 5 -18.19 1.14 11.27
CA SER A 5 -19.63 0.96 11.40
C SER A 5 -20.21 2.23 12.04
N GLY A 6 -21.14 2.89 11.36
CA GLY A 6 -21.88 4.03 11.92
C GLY A 6 -23.15 3.56 12.62
N GLU A 7 -23.26 3.83 13.92
CA GLU A 7 -24.48 3.60 14.70
C GLU A 7 -25.40 4.83 14.63
N ASN A 8 -26.65 4.64 14.26
CA ASN A 8 -27.71 5.64 14.34
C ASN A 8 -28.54 5.44 15.60
N HIS A 9 -28.67 6.49 16.42
CA HIS A 9 -29.55 6.59 17.58
C HIS A 9 -30.99 6.87 17.17
N PRO A 10 -32.02 6.24 17.75
CA PRO A 10 -33.39 6.54 17.42
C PRO A 10 -33.94 7.70 18.26
N ASN A 11 -34.51 8.69 17.62
CA ASN A 11 -35.36 9.71 18.26
C ASN A 11 -36.83 9.43 17.96
N SER A 12 -37.64 9.41 18.99
CA SER A 12 -39.05 9.09 18.98
C SER A 12 -39.90 10.29 18.55
N GLY A 13 -40.85 10.06 17.64
CA GLY A 13 -41.96 10.97 17.48
C GLY A 13 -42.67 10.95 16.12
N SER A 14 -43.94 10.42 16.10
CA SER A 14 -45.02 10.62 15.17
C SER A 14 -44.97 10.02 13.75
N HIS A 15 -45.78 9.00 13.60
CA HIS A 15 -46.63 8.57 12.48
C HIS A 15 -46.50 9.36 11.15
N LEU A 16 -45.85 8.74 10.18
CA LEU A 16 -46.22 8.79 8.76
C LEU A 16 -45.63 7.58 8.08
N SER A 17 -46.52 6.69 7.61
CA SER A 17 -46.22 5.50 6.83
C SER A 17 -45.67 5.95 5.47
N LEU A 18 -44.39 5.69 5.24
CA LEU A 18 -43.83 5.55 3.90
C LEU A 18 -42.76 4.46 4.01
N ALA A 19 -43.01 3.39 3.29
CA ALA A 19 -42.09 2.28 3.15
C ALA A 19 -40.85 2.73 2.37
N ASP A 20 -39.87 3.28 3.08
CA ASP A 20 -38.50 3.37 2.61
C ASP A 20 -37.72 2.24 3.29
N SER A 21 -37.59 1.12 2.56
CA SER A 21 -36.59 0.13 2.88
C SER A 21 -35.24 0.86 2.90
N PRO A 22 -34.43 0.73 3.97
CA PRO A 22 -33.08 1.31 3.96
C PRO A 22 -32.35 0.67 2.78
N SER A 23 -31.97 1.49 1.80
CA SER A 23 -31.02 1.12 0.77
C SER A 23 -29.85 0.43 1.48
N SER A 24 -29.61 -0.83 1.19
CA SER A 24 -28.49 -1.58 1.75
C SER A 24 -27.22 -0.85 1.32
N ALA A 25 -26.70 0.00 2.18
CA ALA A 25 -25.42 0.62 1.96
C ALA A 25 -24.40 -0.51 1.85
N SER A 26 -23.91 -0.77 0.64
CA SER A 26 -22.85 -1.76 0.44
C SER A 26 -21.61 -1.25 1.15
N ALA A 27 -21.11 -2.01 2.10
CA ALA A 27 -19.86 -1.69 2.78
C ALA A 27 -18.72 -1.69 1.75
N ILE A 28 -17.91 -0.64 1.73
CA ILE A 28 -16.72 -0.52 0.89
C ILE A 28 -15.52 -0.95 1.73
N THR A 29 -14.71 -1.87 1.20
CA THR A 29 -13.48 -2.34 1.84
C THR A 29 -12.28 -1.62 1.26
N LEU A 30 -11.57 -0.86 2.10
CA LEU A 30 -10.33 -0.17 1.76
C LEU A 30 -9.14 -0.87 2.39
N ALA A 31 -8.15 -1.27 1.60
CA ALA A 31 -6.86 -1.69 2.10
C ALA A 31 -5.88 -0.51 2.07
N HIS A 32 -5.18 -0.26 3.18
CA HIS A 32 -4.15 0.77 3.25
C HIS A 32 -2.81 0.13 3.59
N LEU A 33 -1.82 0.41 2.75
CA LEU A 33 -0.42 -0.01 2.91
C LEU A 33 0.45 1.24 3.01
N SER A 34 1.36 1.28 3.99
CA SER A 34 2.33 2.38 4.11
C SER A 34 3.76 1.86 4.01
N ASP A 35 4.63 2.68 3.43
CA ASP A 35 6.08 2.52 3.47
C ASP A 35 6.58 1.13 3.03
N PRO A 36 6.23 0.62 1.85
CA PRO A 36 6.65 -0.71 1.41
C PRO A 36 8.16 -0.85 1.19
N HIS A 37 8.90 0.25 1.07
CA HIS A 37 10.36 0.32 0.95
C HIS A 37 10.94 -0.74 0.01
N ILE A 38 10.43 -0.78 -1.21
CA ILE A 38 10.84 -1.76 -2.22
C ILE A 38 12.31 -1.52 -2.59
N SER A 39 13.15 -2.50 -2.30
CA SER A 39 14.58 -2.43 -2.57
C SER A 39 15.00 -3.33 -3.74
N CYS A 40 16.05 -2.95 -4.46
CA CYS A 40 16.61 -3.71 -5.56
C CYS A 40 18.14 -3.82 -5.42
N MET A 41 18.61 -4.83 -4.69
CA MET A 41 20.01 -4.97 -4.31
C MET A 41 20.96 -5.32 -5.46
N HIS A 42 20.46 -6.00 -6.49
CA HIS A 42 21.31 -6.50 -7.59
C HIS A 42 21.55 -5.45 -8.69
N ALA A 43 20.97 -4.26 -8.57
CA ALA A 43 21.04 -3.23 -9.60
C ALA A 43 21.86 -2.00 -9.21
N ILE A 44 22.69 -2.10 -8.16
CA ILE A 44 23.54 -0.98 -7.75
C ILE A 44 24.74 -0.91 -8.70
N THR A 45 24.79 0.14 -9.50
CA THR A 45 25.90 0.42 -10.39
C THR A 45 26.99 1.19 -9.62
N ILE A 46 28.27 1.04 -10.02
CA ILE A 46 29.40 1.79 -9.44
C ILE A 46 29.15 3.32 -9.45
N ARG A 47 28.42 3.83 -10.44
CA ARG A 47 27.98 5.24 -10.51
C ARG A 47 27.07 5.66 -9.35
N ASP A 48 26.21 4.76 -8.87
CA ASP A 48 25.30 5.02 -7.76
C ASP A 48 26.05 5.10 -6.43
N LEU A 49 27.22 4.46 -6.34
CA LEU A 49 28.09 4.45 -5.17
C LEU A 49 28.86 5.77 -4.95
N PHE A 50 29.09 6.57 -5.99
CA PHE A 50 29.81 7.86 -5.87
C PHE A 50 28.93 9.03 -5.39
N SER A 51 27.67 8.81 -5.07
CA SER A 51 26.74 9.82 -4.56
C SER A 51 26.54 9.68 -3.04
N LYS A 52 25.88 10.67 -2.42
CA LYS A 52 25.43 10.63 -1.01
C LYS A 52 24.63 9.35 -0.64
N ARG A 53 24.21 8.59 -1.65
CA ARG A 53 23.51 7.31 -1.54
C ARG A 53 24.40 6.17 -1.01
N LEU A 54 25.71 6.30 -1.09
CA LEU A 54 26.69 5.34 -0.53
C LEU A 54 26.51 5.17 0.99
N PHE A 55 26.29 6.26 1.71
CA PHE A 55 26.07 6.20 3.16
C PHE A 55 24.75 5.48 3.52
N GLY A 56 23.69 5.72 2.76
CA GLY A 56 22.42 5.01 2.91
C GLY A 56 22.58 3.51 2.65
N TYR A 57 23.30 3.15 1.59
CA TYR A 57 23.58 1.75 1.24
C TYR A 57 24.44 1.02 2.28
N LEU A 58 25.54 1.63 2.75
CA LEU A 58 26.40 1.05 3.78
C LEU A 58 25.66 0.85 5.09
N ARG A 59 24.89 1.83 5.55
CA ARG A 59 24.06 1.74 6.75
C ARG A 59 23.01 0.63 6.60
N TRP A 60 22.37 0.53 5.43
CA TRP A 60 21.37 -0.49 5.15
C TRP A 60 21.98 -1.90 5.12
N LYS A 61 23.12 -2.09 4.43
CA LYS A 61 23.84 -3.37 4.36
C LYS A 61 24.28 -3.87 5.74
N LEU A 62 24.62 -2.95 6.65
CA LEU A 62 25.05 -3.28 8.01
C LEU A 62 23.87 -3.59 8.94
N VAL A 63 22.66 -3.05 8.68
CA VAL A 63 21.52 -3.13 9.61
C VAL A 63 20.46 -4.14 9.17
N ARG A 64 20.30 -4.41 7.88
CA ARG A 64 19.23 -5.31 7.38
C ARG A 64 19.69 -6.16 6.21
N GLY A 65 19.66 -7.48 6.42
CA GLY A 65 19.82 -8.48 5.34
C GLY A 65 18.66 -8.39 4.32
N SER A 66 18.98 -8.46 3.03
CA SER A 66 18.12 -8.19 1.88
C SER A 66 16.96 -9.17 1.61
N GLY A 67 16.87 -10.27 2.34
CA GLY A 67 15.89 -11.32 2.06
C GLY A 67 14.47 -11.08 2.57
N HIS A 68 14.27 -10.08 3.43
CA HIS A 68 12.99 -9.88 4.12
C HIS A 68 11.95 -9.15 3.27
N SER A 69 12.38 -8.20 2.44
CA SER A 69 11.47 -7.32 1.67
C SER A 69 10.63 -8.09 0.64
N ASP A 70 11.22 -8.98 -0.13
CA ASP A 70 10.48 -9.68 -1.21
C ASP A 70 9.47 -10.69 -0.65
N ARG A 71 9.80 -11.34 0.46
CA ARG A 71 8.87 -12.24 1.15
C ARG A 71 7.67 -11.48 1.73
N VAL A 72 7.91 -10.33 2.34
CA VAL A 72 6.82 -9.48 2.88
C VAL A 72 5.91 -9.00 1.76
N LEU A 73 6.46 -8.52 0.64
CA LEU A 73 5.66 -8.11 -0.52
C LEU A 73 4.82 -9.25 -1.10
N SER A 74 5.36 -10.47 -1.14
CA SER A 74 4.62 -11.66 -1.60
C SER A 74 3.47 -12.03 -0.66
N VAL A 75 3.69 -11.95 0.66
CA VAL A 75 2.64 -12.20 1.66
C VAL A 75 1.55 -11.15 1.57
N LEU A 76 1.91 -9.87 1.48
CA LEU A 76 0.95 -8.77 1.28
C LEU A 76 0.12 -8.96 0.00
N GLN A 77 0.76 -9.36 -1.09
CA GLN A 77 0.06 -9.64 -2.36
C GLN A 77 -0.95 -10.78 -2.21
N ALA A 78 -0.58 -11.86 -1.52
CA ALA A 78 -1.46 -12.99 -1.26
C ALA A 78 -2.64 -12.59 -0.36
N ASP A 79 -2.40 -11.77 0.66
CA ASP A 79 -3.43 -11.26 1.57
C ASP A 79 -4.42 -10.35 0.83
N LEU A 80 -3.94 -9.41 0.01
CA LEU A 80 -4.78 -8.56 -0.82
C LEU A 80 -5.62 -9.38 -1.83
N ALA A 81 -5.04 -10.41 -2.43
CA ALA A 81 -5.76 -11.30 -3.35
C ALA A 81 -6.86 -12.12 -2.64
N SER A 82 -6.64 -12.46 -1.37
CA SER A 82 -7.63 -13.15 -0.53
C SER A 82 -8.74 -12.21 -0.05
N THR A 83 -8.37 -11.03 0.43
CA THR A 83 -9.29 -10.03 1.01
C THR A 83 -10.14 -9.35 -0.06
N LYS A 84 -9.63 -9.20 -1.28
CA LYS A 84 -10.28 -8.55 -2.43
C LYS A 84 -10.88 -7.19 -2.06
N PRO A 85 -10.09 -6.23 -1.57
CA PRO A 85 -10.60 -4.91 -1.24
C PRO A 85 -11.12 -4.19 -2.49
N ASP A 86 -12.13 -3.33 -2.31
CA ASP A 86 -12.68 -2.51 -3.39
C ASP A 86 -11.66 -1.46 -3.86
N HIS A 87 -10.80 -0.99 -2.95
CA HIS A 87 -9.73 -0.06 -3.27
C HIS A 87 -8.49 -0.28 -2.39
N ILE A 88 -7.32 0.00 -2.96
CA ILE A 88 -6.03 -0.12 -2.28
C ILE A 88 -5.34 1.25 -2.30
N ALA A 89 -5.02 1.78 -1.13
CA ALA A 89 -4.20 2.98 -0.97
C ALA A 89 -2.79 2.59 -0.54
N VAL A 90 -1.79 3.00 -1.33
CA VAL A 90 -0.37 2.82 -1.00
C VAL A 90 0.24 4.19 -0.73
N THR A 91 0.74 4.43 0.47
CA THR A 91 1.27 5.73 0.89
C THR A 91 2.70 5.61 1.43
N GLY A 92 3.39 6.74 1.51
CA GLY A 92 4.74 6.81 2.07
C GLY A 92 5.83 6.35 1.11
N ASP A 93 6.96 5.93 1.65
CA ASP A 93 8.17 5.63 0.89
C ASP A 93 8.06 4.33 0.11
N LEU A 94 7.78 4.46 -1.18
CA LEU A 94 7.61 3.33 -2.09
C LEU A 94 8.93 2.62 -2.37
N THR A 95 10.02 3.38 -2.46
CA THR A 95 11.38 2.88 -2.72
C THR A 95 12.30 3.17 -1.53
N HIS A 96 13.45 2.51 -1.48
CA HIS A 96 14.40 2.67 -0.37
C HIS A 96 15.50 3.69 -0.68
N LEU A 97 16.10 3.62 -1.85
CA LEU A 97 17.22 4.48 -2.28
C LEU A 97 16.89 5.35 -3.49
N SER A 98 15.66 5.34 -3.95
CA SER A 98 15.20 6.06 -5.16
C SER A 98 16.02 5.69 -6.41
N LEU A 99 16.39 4.41 -6.55
CA LEU A 99 17.08 3.91 -7.73
C LEU A 99 16.10 3.64 -8.86
N SER A 100 16.49 3.87 -10.12
CA SER A 100 15.66 3.57 -11.29
C SER A 100 15.18 2.10 -11.32
N ALA A 101 15.99 1.17 -10.82
CA ALA A 101 15.64 -0.24 -10.71
C ALA A 101 14.56 -0.48 -9.65
N GLU A 102 14.58 0.26 -8.54
CA GLU A 102 13.56 0.18 -7.50
C GLU A 102 12.21 0.69 -8.00
N PHE A 103 12.18 1.82 -8.73
CA PHE A 103 10.95 2.32 -9.35
C PHE A 103 10.37 1.33 -10.36
N LYS A 104 11.21 0.68 -11.18
CA LYS A 104 10.75 -0.37 -12.10
C LYS A 104 10.16 -1.57 -11.35
N LYS A 105 10.78 -1.98 -10.24
CA LYS A 105 10.29 -3.08 -9.40
C LYS A 105 8.98 -2.68 -8.70
N ALA A 106 8.92 -1.49 -8.14
CA ALA A 106 7.73 -0.94 -7.50
C ALA A 106 6.53 -0.87 -8.46
N ARG A 107 6.76 -0.35 -9.69
CA ARG A 107 5.72 -0.32 -10.72
C ARG A 107 5.17 -1.71 -11.04
N ARG A 108 6.05 -2.71 -11.22
CA ARG A 108 5.62 -4.10 -11.47
C ARG A 108 4.80 -4.64 -10.31
N TRP A 109 5.26 -4.42 -9.08
CA TRP A 109 4.55 -4.88 -7.89
C TRP A 109 3.17 -4.23 -7.77
N LEU A 110 3.06 -2.91 -7.97
CA LEU A 110 1.77 -2.21 -7.98
C LEU A 110 0.81 -2.80 -9.03
N GLN A 111 1.31 -3.16 -10.20
CA GLN A 111 0.51 -3.80 -11.25
C GLN A 111 0.02 -5.21 -10.88
N THR A 112 0.69 -5.89 -9.93
CA THR A 112 0.25 -7.21 -9.45
C THR A 112 -0.83 -7.13 -8.39
N ILE A 113 -0.93 -6.03 -7.65
CA ILE A 113 -1.92 -5.88 -6.57
C ILE A 113 -3.25 -5.29 -7.05
N GLY A 114 -3.29 -4.64 -8.21
CA GLY A 114 -4.54 -4.12 -8.77
C GLY A 114 -4.35 -3.26 -10.02
N SER A 115 -5.47 -2.80 -10.55
CA SER A 115 -5.52 -1.90 -11.72
C SER A 115 -5.34 -0.43 -11.29
N PRO A 116 -5.02 0.49 -12.22
CA PRO A 116 -4.95 1.92 -11.92
C PRO A 116 -6.26 2.54 -11.41
N SER A 117 -7.40 1.90 -11.65
CA SER A 117 -8.70 2.33 -11.12
C SER A 117 -8.95 1.88 -9.68
N THR A 118 -8.26 0.84 -9.22
CA THR A 118 -8.42 0.26 -7.88
C THR A 118 -7.24 0.51 -6.95
N VAL A 119 -6.14 1.06 -7.45
CA VAL A 119 -4.92 1.33 -6.68
C VAL A 119 -4.57 2.82 -6.77
N THR A 120 -4.55 3.51 -5.64
CA THR A 120 -4.03 4.87 -5.51
C THR A 120 -2.67 4.83 -4.82
N VAL A 121 -1.70 5.57 -5.37
CA VAL A 121 -0.35 5.68 -4.82
C VAL A 121 -0.06 7.15 -4.47
N ILE A 122 0.35 7.40 -3.24
CA ILE A 122 0.82 8.70 -2.77
C ILE A 122 2.28 8.53 -2.36
N PRO A 123 3.23 9.09 -3.13
CA PRO A 123 4.64 8.94 -2.83
C PRO A 123 5.02 9.68 -1.54
N GLY A 124 6.00 9.12 -0.81
CA GLY A 124 6.67 9.79 0.29
C GLY A 124 7.76 10.76 -0.19
N ASN A 125 8.77 10.93 0.63
CA ASN A 125 9.89 11.84 0.36
C ASN A 125 11.14 11.11 -0.22
N HIS A 126 11.05 9.82 -0.48
CA HIS A 126 12.09 8.99 -1.11
C HIS A 126 11.71 8.53 -2.51
#